data_385fadd191ad9260de6f65c03886ece0
#
_entry.id   385fadd191ad9260de6f65c03886ece0
#
_cell.length_a   1.000
_cell.length_b   1.000
_cell.length_c   1.000
_cell.angle_alpha   90.00
_cell.angle_beta   90.00
_cell.angle_gamma   90.00
#
_symmetry.space_group_name_H-M   'P 1'
#
loop_
_entity.id
_entity.type
_entity.pdbx_description
1 polymer ?
#
loop_
_entity_poly.entity_id
_entity_poly.type
_entity_poly.pdbx_seq_one_letter_code
_entity_poly.pdbx_strand_id
1 'polypeptide(L)'
;MKQRIYIEGDNLDALKILLGSYRNRIKMIYIDPPYNTGKDFVYHDNRTETELEHLESTNQLNEDGQLLENPKTEGKYHSNWLNMMYPRLYLAKKLLKEDGVLIISIDENEIKNLLEICSEIFGEDNIDTAIWQKVDNDSGKMKITYRMRLEHEYVIFCYKNKNKSFFNKFIEERNYKNEYTNPDNDPRGPWISALISNTEENSNPNSDLYYDITTPSGKVITRQWRVEKWEMDELIKDNRIYFGNKGESAPRLKSFINEPKLSTPATLFSNVGTAKTAGKMIEDIMGDRKVFSYPKPTELLEHLIRIVTDSRFSLNPKKSSKRKVFFPGADMGIDLNDENEIILDFFSGSSTTAHAILKVNNEDNLKRKFIMVQLPEKTDEKSKPYKEGYKNICEIGKERIRRAGDKILEESDNKDLDIGFKVFKIDESNFIPWNPKIKTEKEVEQAILGTANNIVQGRSELDLVYELLLQFGLDLNAEVEEKQVNNHKFYVVNNGFLLICLNPNIDESIAQDILNLKEDLMTEYCRVILLDEALNSVSSINIFNDLNSEDIELDTI
;
A
#
# COMPACT_ATOMS: atom_id res chain seq x y z
N MET A 1 17.04 8.38 0.75
CA MET A 1 16.14 8.61 1.90
C MET A 1 15.26 7.40 2.13
N LYS A 2 15.10 6.94 3.38
CA LYS A 2 14.22 5.80 3.70
C LYS A 2 12.76 6.28 3.63
N GLN A 3 12.03 5.83 2.61
CA GLN A 3 10.64 6.24 2.37
C GLN A 3 9.61 5.16 2.73
N ARG A 4 9.98 4.20 3.60
CA ARG A 4 9.19 3.05 3.99
C ARG A 4 9.13 2.93 5.49
N ILE A 5 8.01 2.44 5.99
CA ILE A 5 7.67 2.46 7.42
C ILE A 5 7.26 1.06 7.86
N TYR A 6 7.77 0.67 9.03
CA TYR A 6 7.31 -0.48 9.80
C TYR A 6 6.84 0.00 11.18
N ILE A 7 5.62 -0.32 11.56
CA ILE A 7 5.00 0.08 12.84
C ILE A 7 4.76 -1.17 13.68
N GLU A 8 5.32 -1.19 14.88
CA GLU A 8 5.08 -2.21 15.89
C GLU A 8 4.00 -1.73 16.86
N GLY A 9 2.88 -2.44 16.94
CA GLY A 9 1.78 -2.11 17.83
C GLY A 9 0.44 -2.62 17.32
N ASP A 10 -0.64 -2.31 18.04
CA ASP A 10 -1.99 -2.65 17.62
C ASP A 10 -2.36 -1.91 16.34
N ASN A 11 -2.99 -2.64 15.42
CA ASN A 11 -3.31 -2.08 14.11
C ASN A 11 -4.50 -1.10 14.14
N LEU A 12 -5.42 -1.21 15.09
CA LEU A 12 -6.51 -0.23 15.24
C LEU A 12 -5.97 1.12 15.69
N ASP A 13 -5.01 1.12 16.62
CA ASP A 13 -4.36 2.35 17.09
C ASP A 13 -3.44 2.93 16.02
N ALA A 14 -2.69 2.08 15.31
CA ALA A 14 -1.93 2.52 14.15
C ALA A 14 -2.82 3.22 13.10
N LEU A 15 -3.98 2.63 12.76
CA LEU A 15 -4.91 3.21 11.79
C LEU A 15 -5.49 4.55 12.26
N LYS A 16 -5.77 4.71 13.57
CA LYS A 16 -6.21 5.99 14.14
C LYS A 16 -5.14 7.07 14.01
N ILE A 17 -3.90 6.73 14.38
CA ILE A 17 -2.74 7.63 14.30
C ILE A 17 -2.48 8.04 12.85
N LEU A 18 -2.49 7.09 11.91
CA LEU A 18 -2.25 7.34 10.49
C LEU A 18 -3.32 8.24 9.83
N LEU A 19 -4.54 8.35 10.39
CA LEU A 19 -5.59 9.19 9.82
C LEU A 19 -5.20 10.67 9.72
N GLY A 20 -4.42 11.19 10.65
CA GLY A 20 -3.97 12.58 10.63
C GLY A 20 -3.19 12.91 9.36
N SER A 21 -2.21 12.09 9.05
CA SER A 21 -1.24 12.35 7.98
C SER A 21 -1.55 11.64 6.66
N TYR A 22 -2.31 10.53 6.68
CA TYR A 22 -2.48 9.66 5.50
C TYR A 22 -3.93 9.53 5.01
N ARG A 23 -4.86 10.34 5.49
CA ARG A 23 -6.24 10.38 4.99
C ARG A 23 -6.27 10.64 3.48
N ASN A 24 -6.99 9.78 2.72
CA ASN A 24 -7.10 9.86 1.25
C ASN A 24 -5.76 9.79 0.49
N ARG A 25 -4.72 9.16 1.07
CA ARG A 25 -3.38 9.10 0.46
C ARG A 25 -2.94 7.68 0.07
N ILE A 26 -3.59 6.64 0.60
CA ILE A 26 -3.20 5.25 0.37
C ILE A 26 -3.84 4.75 -0.93
N LYS A 27 -3.01 4.25 -1.85
CA LYS A 27 -3.46 3.70 -3.14
C LYS A 27 -3.98 2.29 -3.00
N MET A 28 -3.28 1.45 -2.27
CA MET A 28 -3.61 0.06 -2.06
C MET A 28 -3.48 -0.29 -0.57
N ILE A 29 -4.48 -0.95 -0.03
CA ILE A 29 -4.37 -1.62 1.26
C ILE A 29 -4.51 -3.11 0.99
N TYR A 30 -3.58 -3.92 1.47
CA TYR A 30 -3.69 -5.37 1.47
C TYR A 30 -3.69 -5.88 2.90
N ILE A 31 -4.56 -6.83 3.21
CA ILE A 31 -4.57 -7.49 4.51
C ILE A 31 -4.84 -8.98 4.39
N ASP A 32 -4.21 -9.72 5.29
CA ASP A 32 -4.39 -11.14 5.52
C ASP A 32 -4.78 -11.34 7.00
N PRO A 33 -6.05 -11.04 7.37
CA PRO A 33 -6.49 -11.08 8.76
C PRO A 33 -6.58 -12.53 9.27
N PRO A 34 -6.72 -12.75 10.59
CA PRO A 34 -7.03 -14.07 11.13
C PRO A 34 -8.28 -14.67 10.48
N TYR A 35 -8.21 -15.93 10.06
CA TYR A 35 -9.31 -16.59 9.33
C TYR A 35 -10.40 -17.16 10.23
N ASN A 36 -10.25 -16.98 11.54
CA ASN A 36 -11.18 -17.49 12.54
C ASN A 36 -11.40 -19.00 12.43
N THR A 37 -10.32 -19.78 12.36
CA THR A 37 -10.36 -21.24 12.22
C THR A 37 -10.67 -21.97 13.54
N GLY A 38 -10.69 -21.22 14.65
CA GLY A 38 -10.87 -21.70 16.02
C GLY A 38 -9.56 -21.92 16.77
N LYS A 39 -8.43 -21.56 16.11
CA LYS A 39 -7.08 -21.50 16.70
C LYS A 39 -6.42 -20.14 16.42
N ASP A 40 -7.14 -19.25 15.80
CA ASP A 40 -6.68 -17.91 15.50
C ASP A 40 -6.95 -16.99 16.67
N PHE A 41 -6.04 -16.05 16.87
CA PHE A 41 -6.21 -14.98 17.84
C PHE A 41 -7.16 -13.91 17.26
N VAL A 42 -8.09 -13.45 18.09
CA VAL A 42 -8.98 -12.33 17.77
C VAL A 42 -8.72 -11.24 18.79
N TYR A 43 -8.35 -10.06 18.31
CA TYR A 43 -8.11 -8.90 19.15
C TYR A 43 -9.43 -8.42 19.77
N HIS A 44 -9.46 -8.18 21.07
CA HIS A 44 -10.63 -7.66 21.77
C HIS A 44 -10.44 -6.17 22.05
N ASP A 45 -11.20 -5.33 21.35
CA ASP A 45 -11.08 -3.87 21.44
C ASP A 45 -11.99 -3.32 22.56
N ASN A 46 -11.45 -3.08 23.76
CA ASN A 46 -12.11 -2.30 24.80
C ASN A 46 -11.40 -0.96 25.05
N ARG A 47 -12.18 0.09 25.27
CA ARG A 47 -11.76 1.49 25.10
C ARG A 47 -11.31 2.23 26.36
N THR A 48 -11.05 1.60 27.51
CA THR A 48 -10.93 2.32 28.79
C THR A 48 -9.72 2.00 29.67
N GLU A 49 -8.86 1.08 29.28
CA GLU A 49 -7.67 0.67 30.04
C GLU A 49 -6.46 0.58 29.10
N THR A 50 -5.25 0.59 29.64
CA THR A 50 -4.04 0.31 28.83
C THR A 50 -4.17 -1.10 28.23
N GLU A 51 -3.66 -1.29 27.00
CA GLU A 51 -3.86 -2.54 26.26
C GLU A 51 -3.44 -3.78 27.06
N LEU A 52 -2.31 -3.73 27.75
CA LEU A 52 -1.80 -4.80 28.60
C LEU A 52 -2.67 -5.02 29.85
N GLU A 53 -3.03 -3.98 30.58
CA GLU A 53 -3.89 -4.05 31.76
C GLU A 53 -5.28 -4.55 31.40
N HIS A 54 -5.78 -4.14 30.20
CA HIS A 54 -7.06 -4.61 29.69
C HIS A 54 -7.01 -6.09 29.29
N LEU A 55 -5.99 -6.52 28.56
CA LEU A 55 -5.79 -7.92 28.16
C LEU A 55 -5.58 -8.82 29.38
N GLU A 56 -4.92 -8.33 30.43
CA GLU A 56 -4.75 -9.05 31.71
C GLU A 56 -6.04 -9.06 32.54
N SER A 57 -6.73 -7.91 32.68
CA SER A 57 -7.96 -7.78 33.50
C SER A 57 -9.14 -8.56 32.91
N THR A 58 -9.17 -8.76 31.60
CA THR A 58 -10.22 -9.50 30.89
C THR A 58 -9.86 -10.97 30.64
N ASN A 59 -8.75 -11.47 31.21
CA ASN A 59 -8.24 -12.82 31.00
C ASN A 59 -8.08 -13.17 29.50
N GLN A 60 -7.64 -12.22 28.68
CA GLN A 60 -7.44 -12.43 27.24
C GLN A 60 -6.02 -12.88 26.89
N LEU A 61 -5.12 -12.81 27.85
CA LEU A 61 -3.78 -13.39 27.77
C LEU A 61 -3.72 -14.71 28.52
N ASN A 62 -2.96 -15.67 27.97
CA ASN A 62 -2.57 -16.85 28.73
C ASN A 62 -1.46 -16.49 29.75
N GLU A 63 -1.06 -17.46 30.59
CA GLU A 63 0.00 -17.28 31.58
C GLU A 63 1.35 -16.89 30.97
N ASP A 64 1.56 -17.11 29.67
CA ASP A 64 2.76 -16.75 28.90
C ASP A 64 2.65 -15.37 28.23
N GLY A 65 1.54 -14.63 28.43
CA GLY A 65 1.28 -13.32 27.85
C GLY A 65 1.00 -13.36 26.34
N GLN A 66 0.41 -14.45 25.85
CA GLN A 66 -0.08 -14.60 24.47
C GLN A 66 -1.60 -14.40 24.43
N LEU A 67 -2.11 -13.85 23.33
CA LEU A 67 -3.55 -13.71 23.11
C LEU A 67 -4.27 -15.06 23.14
N LEU A 68 -5.46 -15.09 23.73
CA LEU A 68 -6.27 -16.30 23.78
C LEU A 68 -6.91 -16.59 22.40
N GLU A 69 -7.01 -17.89 22.11
CA GLU A 69 -7.72 -18.36 20.90
C GLU A 69 -9.22 -18.06 21.01
N ASN A 70 -9.87 -17.81 19.87
CA ASN A 70 -11.32 -17.69 19.76
C ASN A 70 -11.92 -19.07 19.42
N PRO A 71 -12.34 -19.89 20.39
CA PRO A 71 -12.76 -21.25 20.12
C PRO A 71 -14.15 -21.32 19.49
N LYS A 72 -14.34 -22.21 18.52
CA LYS A 72 -15.64 -22.44 17.82
C LYS A 72 -16.81 -22.79 18.75
N THR A 73 -16.52 -23.18 19.95
CA THR A 73 -17.53 -23.52 20.99
C THR A 73 -18.10 -22.29 21.68
N GLU A 74 -17.54 -21.12 21.47
CA GLU A 74 -18.01 -19.88 22.07
C GLU A 74 -19.21 -19.32 21.29
N GLY A 75 -20.29 -18.97 22.01
CA GLY A 75 -21.52 -18.46 21.38
C GLY A 75 -21.37 -17.11 20.62
N LYS A 76 -20.26 -16.39 20.84
CA LYS A 76 -19.92 -15.12 20.19
C LYS A 76 -18.80 -15.24 19.15
N TYR A 77 -18.49 -16.43 18.71
CA TYR A 77 -17.37 -16.78 17.85
C TYR A 77 -17.22 -15.83 16.62
N HIS A 78 -18.25 -15.72 15.80
CA HIS A 78 -18.25 -14.81 14.64
C HIS A 78 -18.36 -13.34 15.04
N SER A 79 -19.12 -13.02 16.10
CA SER A 79 -19.30 -11.64 16.56
C SER A 79 -18.01 -11.02 17.08
N ASN A 80 -17.17 -11.77 17.76
CA ASN A 80 -15.85 -11.30 18.23
C ASN A 80 -14.97 -10.92 17.04
N TRP A 81 -14.94 -11.77 16.02
CA TRP A 81 -14.18 -11.50 14.79
C TRP A 81 -14.72 -10.28 14.03
N LEU A 82 -16.03 -10.15 13.91
CA LEU A 82 -16.69 -9.00 13.28
C LEU A 82 -16.40 -7.70 14.02
N ASN A 83 -16.46 -7.71 15.34
CA ASN A 83 -16.15 -6.54 16.18
C ASN A 83 -14.70 -6.10 16.00
N MET A 84 -13.77 -7.04 15.87
CA MET A 84 -12.36 -6.73 15.56
C MET A 84 -12.20 -6.12 14.15
N MET A 85 -12.87 -6.68 13.16
CA MET A 85 -12.66 -6.28 11.76
C MET A 85 -13.35 -4.95 11.39
N TYR A 86 -14.57 -4.72 11.89
CA TYR A 86 -15.39 -3.57 11.48
C TYR A 86 -14.70 -2.20 11.65
N PRO A 87 -14.17 -1.82 12.83
CA PRO A 87 -13.53 -0.53 13.02
C PRO A 87 -12.28 -0.37 12.15
N ARG A 88 -11.52 -1.45 11.92
CA ARG A 88 -10.32 -1.46 11.08
C ARG A 88 -10.65 -1.21 9.61
N LEU A 89 -11.66 -1.87 9.08
CA LEU A 89 -12.12 -1.68 7.70
C LEU A 89 -12.72 -0.28 7.50
N TYR A 90 -13.44 0.25 8.48
CA TYR A 90 -13.98 1.60 8.44
C TYR A 90 -12.87 2.68 8.38
N LEU A 91 -11.81 2.53 9.17
CA LEU A 91 -10.65 3.42 9.13
C LEU A 91 -9.85 3.25 7.84
N ALA A 92 -9.67 2.01 7.38
CA ALA A 92 -8.98 1.71 6.12
C ALA A 92 -9.64 2.44 4.94
N LYS A 93 -10.98 2.45 4.83
CA LYS A 93 -11.69 3.22 3.80
C LYS A 93 -11.35 4.70 3.83
N LYS A 94 -11.17 5.31 5.03
CA LYS A 94 -10.82 6.74 5.16
C LYS A 94 -9.41 7.05 4.71
N LEU A 95 -8.48 6.09 4.82
CA LEU A 95 -7.10 6.22 4.38
C LEU A 95 -6.96 6.11 2.86
N LEU A 96 -7.85 5.36 2.18
CA LEU A 96 -7.79 5.15 0.73
C LEU A 96 -7.96 6.45 -0.06
N LYS A 97 -7.18 6.58 -1.15
CA LYS A 97 -7.43 7.53 -2.24
C LYS A 97 -8.80 7.26 -2.87
N GLU A 98 -9.36 8.21 -3.59
CA GLU A 98 -10.63 8.03 -4.32
C GLU A 98 -10.59 6.90 -5.36
N ASP A 99 -9.43 6.65 -5.95
CA ASP A 99 -9.16 5.53 -6.86
C ASP A 99 -8.47 4.35 -6.17
N GLY A 100 -8.44 4.36 -4.84
CA GLY A 100 -7.80 3.35 -4.02
C GLY A 100 -8.66 2.12 -3.79
N VAL A 101 -8.01 1.01 -3.42
CA VAL A 101 -8.65 -0.27 -3.17
C VAL A 101 -8.08 -0.95 -1.92
N LEU A 102 -8.96 -1.53 -1.10
CA LEU A 102 -8.62 -2.47 -0.04
C LEU A 102 -8.79 -3.89 -0.59
N ILE A 103 -7.79 -4.73 -0.41
CA ILE A 103 -7.76 -6.12 -0.85
C ILE A 103 -7.60 -7.02 0.38
N ILE A 104 -8.47 -8.00 0.53
CA ILE A 104 -8.53 -8.86 1.70
C ILE A 104 -8.45 -10.31 1.27
N SER A 105 -7.45 -11.05 1.76
CA SER A 105 -7.43 -12.52 1.66
C SER A 105 -8.27 -13.13 2.77
N ILE A 106 -9.07 -14.14 2.45
CA ILE A 106 -9.91 -14.84 3.42
C ILE A 106 -10.23 -16.26 2.93
N ASP A 107 -10.51 -17.18 3.83
CA ASP A 107 -10.99 -18.53 3.51
C ASP A 107 -12.51 -18.66 3.66
N GLU A 108 -13.01 -19.91 3.60
CA GLU A 108 -14.44 -20.23 3.68
C GLU A 108 -15.07 -20.01 5.06
N ASN A 109 -14.26 -19.80 6.13
CA ASN A 109 -14.82 -19.67 7.47
C ASN A 109 -15.56 -18.33 7.66
N GLU A 110 -14.99 -17.23 7.16
CA GLU A 110 -15.53 -15.87 7.39
C GLU A 110 -15.86 -15.08 6.11
N ILE A 111 -15.73 -15.67 4.91
CA ILE A 111 -16.04 -14.98 3.64
C ILE A 111 -17.42 -14.32 3.65
N LYS A 112 -18.45 -15.02 4.15
CA LYS A 112 -19.81 -14.51 4.17
C LYS A 112 -19.95 -13.27 5.07
N ASN A 113 -19.46 -13.38 6.28
CA ASN A 113 -19.52 -12.31 7.28
C ASN A 113 -18.68 -11.09 6.84
N LEU A 114 -17.53 -11.35 6.21
CA LEU A 114 -16.67 -10.31 5.67
C LEU A 114 -17.36 -9.55 4.52
N LEU A 115 -18.01 -10.24 3.60
CA LEU A 115 -18.76 -9.59 2.50
C LEU A 115 -19.88 -8.70 3.04
N GLU A 116 -20.60 -9.12 4.08
CA GLU A 116 -21.66 -8.33 4.70
C GLU A 116 -21.13 -7.01 5.28
N ILE A 117 -20.05 -7.04 6.09
CA ILE A 117 -19.49 -5.81 6.65
C ILE A 117 -18.79 -4.93 5.59
N CYS A 118 -18.17 -5.53 4.58
CA CYS A 118 -17.61 -4.79 3.47
C CYS A 118 -18.72 -4.07 2.67
N SER A 119 -19.85 -4.74 2.42
CA SER A 119 -21.02 -4.14 1.74
C SER A 119 -21.59 -2.96 2.53
N GLU A 120 -21.68 -3.07 3.86
CA GLU A 120 -22.12 -1.97 4.72
C GLU A 120 -21.15 -0.78 4.65
N ILE A 121 -19.85 -1.04 4.74
CA ILE A 121 -18.84 0.02 4.81
C ILE A 121 -18.61 0.66 3.43
N PHE A 122 -18.40 -0.14 2.38
CA PHE A 122 -17.98 0.35 1.05
C PHE A 122 -19.14 0.56 0.08
N GLY A 123 -20.25 -0.12 0.28
CA GLY A 123 -21.37 -0.24 -0.64
C GLY A 123 -21.23 -1.47 -1.56
N GLU A 124 -22.34 -2.15 -1.81
CA GLU A 124 -22.39 -3.44 -2.55
C GLU A 124 -21.76 -3.34 -3.94
N ASP A 125 -22.03 -2.24 -4.67
CA ASP A 125 -21.49 -1.99 -6.01
C ASP A 125 -19.96 -1.78 -6.05
N ASN A 126 -19.35 -1.51 -4.90
CA ASN A 126 -17.91 -1.27 -4.77
C ASN A 126 -17.13 -2.51 -4.32
N ILE A 127 -17.69 -3.71 -4.51
CA ILE A 127 -17.04 -4.96 -4.11
C ILE A 127 -16.92 -5.90 -5.32
N ASP A 128 -15.74 -6.49 -5.48
CA ASP A 128 -15.50 -7.64 -6.36
C ASP A 128 -14.85 -8.76 -5.56
N THR A 129 -15.08 -10.00 -6.01
CA THR A 129 -14.48 -11.19 -5.41
C THR A 129 -13.68 -11.94 -6.47
N ALA A 130 -12.44 -12.29 -6.14
CA ALA A 130 -11.60 -13.17 -6.92
C ALA A 130 -11.28 -14.45 -6.13
N ILE A 131 -10.79 -15.45 -6.83
CA ILE A 131 -10.42 -16.76 -6.28
C ILE A 131 -8.93 -16.97 -6.52
N TRP A 132 -8.17 -17.23 -5.46
CA TRP A 132 -6.78 -17.64 -5.55
C TRP A 132 -6.65 -19.14 -5.42
N GLN A 133 -6.07 -19.79 -6.43
CA GLN A 133 -5.73 -21.21 -6.41
C GLN A 133 -4.47 -21.40 -5.57
N LYS A 134 -4.64 -21.90 -4.32
CA LYS A 134 -3.54 -22.02 -3.34
C LYS A 134 -2.75 -23.32 -3.44
N VAL A 135 -3.18 -24.28 -4.27
CA VAL A 135 -2.61 -25.62 -4.36
C VAL A 135 -2.32 -25.98 -5.81
N ASP A 136 -1.16 -26.54 -6.08
CA ASP A 136 -0.81 -27.11 -7.38
C ASP A 136 -1.57 -28.42 -7.61
N ASN A 137 -1.97 -28.69 -8.85
CA ASN A 137 -2.67 -29.93 -9.25
C ASN A 137 -1.84 -31.20 -9.01
N ASP A 138 -0.53 -31.09 -8.90
CA ASP A 138 0.42 -32.22 -8.82
C ASP A 138 0.81 -32.66 -7.39
N SER A 139 0.11 -32.25 -6.35
CA SER A 139 0.44 -32.65 -4.97
C SER A 139 0.02 -34.11 -4.69
N GLY A 140 0.70 -35.07 -5.31
CA GLY A 140 0.43 -36.51 -5.31
C GLY A 140 0.51 -37.27 -3.98
N LYS A 141 0.46 -36.60 -2.82
CA LYS A 141 0.43 -37.20 -1.48
C LYS A 141 -0.62 -36.61 -0.55
N MET A 142 -1.79 -36.24 -1.08
CA MET A 142 -2.87 -35.81 -0.19
C MET A 142 -3.58 -37.01 0.44
N LYS A 143 -3.94 -36.85 1.72
CA LYS A 143 -4.84 -37.80 2.38
C LYS A 143 -6.12 -37.94 1.55
N ILE A 144 -6.46 -39.18 1.20
CA ILE A 144 -7.75 -39.47 0.59
C ILE A 144 -8.83 -39.03 1.57
N THR A 145 -9.66 -38.10 1.16
CA THR A 145 -10.81 -37.61 1.96
C THR A 145 -12.07 -37.98 1.20
N TYR A 146 -13.17 -38.25 1.94
CA TYR A 146 -14.48 -38.49 1.34
C TYR A 146 -15.25 -37.19 1.05
N ARG A 147 -14.56 -36.04 1.06
CA ARG A 147 -15.12 -34.71 0.80
C ARG A 147 -14.35 -34.02 -0.32
N MET A 148 -14.93 -32.94 -0.86
CA MET A 148 -14.24 -32.10 -1.85
C MET A 148 -12.96 -31.53 -1.22
N ARG A 149 -11.91 -31.47 -2.04
CA ARG A 149 -10.65 -30.86 -1.67
C ARG A 149 -10.76 -29.34 -1.80
N LEU A 150 -10.38 -28.63 -0.77
CA LEU A 150 -10.33 -27.17 -0.78
C LEU A 150 -9.02 -26.71 -1.41
N GLU A 151 -9.09 -26.16 -2.62
CA GLU A 151 -7.92 -25.78 -3.42
C GLU A 151 -7.74 -24.28 -3.56
N HIS A 152 -8.64 -23.49 -2.98
CA HIS A 152 -8.66 -22.04 -3.15
C HIS A 152 -8.88 -21.29 -1.84
N GLU A 153 -8.59 -20.00 -1.91
CA GLU A 153 -9.01 -18.96 -0.96
C GLU A 153 -9.64 -17.83 -1.76
N TYR A 154 -10.31 -16.92 -1.07
CA TYR A 154 -10.96 -15.76 -1.66
C TYR A 154 -10.06 -14.53 -1.52
N VAL A 155 -10.15 -13.65 -2.51
CA VAL A 155 -9.52 -12.34 -2.50
C VAL A 155 -10.61 -11.31 -2.78
N ILE A 156 -10.95 -10.51 -1.78
CA ILE A 156 -12.03 -9.52 -1.87
C ILE A 156 -11.43 -8.17 -2.19
N PHE A 157 -11.99 -7.46 -3.15
CA PHE A 157 -11.64 -6.11 -3.54
C PHE A 157 -12.73 -5.14 -3.09
N CYS A 158 -12.39 -4.22 -2.20
CA CYS A 158 -13.28 -3.16 -1.74
C CYS A 158 -12.76 -1.82 -2.25
N TYR A 159 -13.43 -1.27 -3.26
CA TYR A 159 -13.06 0.01 -3.85
C TYR A 159 -13.61 1.18 -3.03
N LYS A 160 -12.82 2.23 -2.85
CA LYS A 160 -13.39 3.45 -2.30
C LYS A 160 -14.43 4.05 -3.25
N ASN A 161 -14.13 4.06 -4.55
CA ASN A 161 -15.04 4.40 -5.63
C ASN A 161 -14.68 3.58 -6.87
N LYS A 162 -15.47 2.55 -7.18
CA LYS A 162 -15.22 1.63 -8.29
C LYS A 162 -15.18 2.34 -9.64
N ASN A 163 -15.96 3.40 -9.82
CA ASN A 163 -15.99 4.16 -11.07
C ASN A 163 -14.71 4.98 -11.32
N LYS A 164 -13.92 5.23 -10.28
CA LYS A 164 -12.62 5.91 -10.38
C LYS A 164 -11.44 4.96 -10.35
N SER A 165 -11.64 3.71 -9.92
CA SER A 165 -10.60 2.69 -9.80
C SER A 165 -10.49 1.87 -11.07
N PHE A 166 -9.28 1.65 -11.57
CA PHE A 166 -9.01 0.88 -12.77
C PHE A 166 -7.84 -0.04 -12.56
N PHE A 167 -7.99 -1.27 -13.00
CA PHE A 167 -6.90 -2.21 -13.04
C PHE A 167 -6.06 -2.04 -14.29
N ASN A 168 -4.77 -2.16 -14.12
CA ASN A 168 -3.82 -2.20 -15.21
C ASN A 168 -3.98 -3.50 -16.01
N LYS A 169 -3.71 -3.43 -17.30
CA LYS A 169 -3.61 -4.61 -18.15
C LYS A 169 -2.21 -5.20 -18.05
N PHE A 170 -2.13 -6.51 -18.07
CA PHE A 170 -0.85 -7.21 -18.11
C PHE A 170 -0.29 -7.32 -19.50
N ILE A 171 1.02 -7.41 -19.57
CA ILE A 171 1.74 -7.89 -20.73
C ILE A 171 1.87 -9.41 -20.59
N GLU A 172 1.14 -10.16 -21.42
CA GLU A 172 1.29 -11.61 -21.50
C GLU A 172 2.43 -11.99 -22.42
N GLU A 173 3.27 -12.93 -21.99
CA GLU A 173 4.20 -13.60 -22.90
C GLU A 173 3.43 -14.48 -23.89
N ARG A 174 3.76 -14.37 -25.17
CA ARG A 174 3.10 -15.13 -26.22
C ARG A 174 3.72 -16.53 -26.35
N ASN A 175 2.96 -17.55 -25.98
CA ASN A 175 3.42 -18.95 -26.03
C ASN A 175 3.23 -19.63 -27.40
N TYR A 176 2.58 -18.95 -28.38
CA TYR A 176 2.16 -19.55 -29.67
C TYR A 176 3.03 -19.06 -30.84
N LYS A 177 4.35 -19.19 -30.74
CA LYS A 177 5.28 -18.71 -31.78
C LYS A 177 5.06 -19.34 -33.17
N ASN A 178 4.51 -20.55 -33.23
CA ASN A 178 4.32 -21.30 -34.48
C ASN A 178 3.15 -20.80 -35.35
N GLU A 179 2.26 -19.96 -34.83
CA GLU A 179 1.12 -19.41 -35.58
C GLU A 179 1.41 -18.09 -36.29
N TYR A 180 2.60 -17.49 -35.98
CA TYR A 180 2.99 -16.23 -36.55
C TYR A 180 3.67 -16.41 -37.91
N THR A 181 3.11 -15.74 -38.91
CA THR A 181 3.62 -15.74 -40.29
C THR A 181 3.85 -14.32 -40.77
N ASN A 182 4.57 -14.14 -41.88
CA ASN A 182 4.77 -12.82 -42.49
C ASN A 182 4.48 -12.89 -43.98
N PRO A 183 3.19 -13.06 -44.39
CA PRO A 183 2.82 -13.30 -45.78
C PRO A 183 3.00 -12.08 -46.69
N ASP A 184 3.12 -10.88 -46.11
CA ASP A 184 3.29 -9.61 -46.83
C ASP A 184 4.67 -8.99 -46.63
N ASN A 185 5.62 -9.70 -46.03
CA ASN A 185 6.98 -9.27 -45.78
C ASN A 185 7.04 -7.95 -44.99
N ASP A 186 6.16 -7.76 -44.00
CA ASP A 186 6.17 -6.58 -43.15
C ASP A 186 7.52 -6.47 -42.39
N PRO A 187 8.21 -5.30 -42.43
CA PRO A 187 9.53 -5.15 -41.82
C PRO A 187 9.53 -5.33 -40.31
N ARG A 188 8.39 -5.23 -39.62
CA ARG A 188 8.23 -5.47 -38.19
C ARG A 188 8.29 -6.95 -37.80
N GLY A 189 8.25 -7.85 -38.80
CA GLY A 189 8.38 -9.29 -38.58
C GLY A 189 7.06 -10.06 -38.64
N PRO A 190 7.07 -11.31 -38.14
CA PRO A 190 5.88 -12.18 -38.18
C PRO A 190 4.72 -11.64 -37.32
N TRP A 191 3.51 -11.85 -37.81
CA TRP A 191 2.28 -11.41 -37.19
C TRP A 191 1.17 -12.45 -37.29
N ILE A 192 0.14 -12.33 -36.46
CA ILE A 192 -1.10 -13.10 -36.50
C ILE A 192 -2.28 -12.17 -36.79
N SER A 193 -3.26 -12.69 -37.51
CA SER A 193 -4.46 -11.96 -37.92
C SER A 193 -5.46 -11.84 -36.78
N ALA A 194 -5.72 -10.64 -36.30
CA ALA A 194 -6.70 -10.35 -35.26
C ALA A 194 -8.00 -9.73 -35.82
N LEU A 195 -9.12 -9.98 -35.14
CA LEU A 195 -10.43 -9.42 -35.51
C LEU A 195 -10.49 -7.94 -35.11
N ILE A 196 -10.84 -7.06 -36.06
CA ILE A 196 -11.03 -5.62 -35.86
C ILE A 196 -12.50 -5.20 -36.11
N SER A 197 -13.38 -6.12 -36.46
CA SER A 197 -14.81 -5.88 -36.69
C SER A 197 -15.68 -7.00 -36.10
N ASN A 198 -16.94 -6.69 -35.91
CA ASN A 198 -17.96 -7.71 -35.78
C ASN A 198 -18.20 -8.39 -37.15
N THR A 199 -18.89 -9.52 -37.17
CA THR A 199 -19.41 -10.10 -38.43
C THR A 199 -20.49 -9.18 -38.97
N GLU A 200 -20.82 -9.30 -40.25
CA GLU A 200 -21.87 -8.50 -40.88
C GLU A 200 -23.21 -8.67 -40.16
N GLU A 201 -23.58 -9.91 -39.83
CA GLU A 201 -24.83 -10.29 -39.13
C GLU A 201 -24.89 -9.71 -37.69
N ASN A 202 -23.76 -9.54 -37.02
CA ASN A 202 -23.65 -9.05 -35.63
C ASN A 202 -23.29 -7.57 -35.54
N SER A 203 -23.29 -6.85 -36.66
CA SER A 203 -23.02 -5.42 -36.71
C SER A 203 -24.27 -4.62 -36.41
N ASN A 204 -24.20 -3.63 -35.51
CA ASN A 204 -25.27 -2.71 -35.21
C ASN A 204 -25.14 -1.44 -36.08
N PRO A 205 -26.07 -1.24 -37.06
CA PRO A 205 -26.02 -0.06 -37.94
C PRO A 205 -26.18 1.28 -37.24
N ASN A 206 -26.73 1.29 -36.02
CA ASN A 206 -26.91 2.52 -35.22
C ASN A 206 -25.71 2.86 -34.33
N SER A 207 -24.61 2.11 -34.43
CA SER A 207 -23.40 2.36 -33.67
C SER A 207 -22.54 3.42 -34.38
N ASP A 208 -21.95 4.36 -33.63
CA ASP A 208 -20.96 5.32 -34.13
C ASP A 208 -19.73 4.64 -34.76
N LEU A 209 -19.53 3.35 -34.41
CA LEU A 209 -18.47 2.51 -34.98
C LEU A 209 -18.89 1.77 -36.27
N TYR A 210 -20.10 2.01 -36.78
CA TYR A 210 -20.58 1.38 -38.04
C TYR A 210 -20.32 2.34 -39.21
N TYR A 211 -19.30 2.03 -40.02
CA TYR A 211 -18.87 2.86 -41.12
C TYR A 211 -18.22 2.06 -42.26
N ASP A 212 -18.02 2.73 -43.39
CA ASP A 212 -17.45 2.16 -44.61
C ASP A 212 -15.93 2.18 -44.60
N ILE A 213 -15.30 1.08 -45.04
CA ILE A 213 -13.88 1.00 -45.36
C ILE A 213 -13.76 0.56 -46.82
N THR A 214 -13.01 1.35 -47.62
CA THR A 214 -12.65 1.00 -48.98
C THR A 214 -11.34 0.21 -48.97
N THR A 215 -11.39 -1.00 -49.49
CA THR A 215 -10.22 -1.89 -49.62
C THR A 215 -9.28 -1.41 -50.73
N PRO A 216 -8.02 -1.84 -50.77
CA PRO A 216 -7.07 -1.50 -51.86
C PRO A 216 -7.56 -1.87 -53.25
N SER A 217 -8.44 -2.87 -53.38
CA SER A 217 -9.07 -3.27 -54.65
C SER A 217 -10.27 -2.40 -55.06
N GLY A 218 -10.70 -1.43 -54.20
CA GLY A 218 -11.86 -0.58 -54.44
C GLY A 218 -13.17 -1.14 -53.92
N LYS A 219 -13.18 -2.30 -53.27
CA LYS A 219 -14.38 -2.85 -52.66
C LYS A 219 -14.72 -2.12 -51.36
N VAL A 220 -15.99 -1.73 -51.21
CA VAL A 220 -16.47 -1.11 -49.95
C VAL A 220 -16.98 -2.22 -49.02
N ILE A 221 -16.56 -2.15 -47.77
CA ILE A 221 -17.00 -3.09 -46.71
C ILE A 221 -17.53 -2.26 -45.54
N THR A 222 -18.82 -2.46 -45.23
CA THR A 222 -19.53 -1.79 -44.17
C THR A 222 -19.73 -2.76 -42.99
N ARG A 223 -19.25 -2.44 -41.82
CA ARG A 223 -19.40 -3.26 -40.61
C ARG A 223 -19.31 -2.38 -39.37
N GLN A 224 -19.70 -2.92 -38.25
CA GLN A 224 -19.35 -2.34 -36.95
C GLN A 224 -17.91 -2.74 -36.61
N TRP A 225 -17.06 -1.73 -36.59
CA TRP A 225 -15.64 -1.86 -36.25
C TRP A 225 -15.42 -1.81 -34.74
N ARG A 226 -14.22 -2.17 -34.27
CA ARG A 226 -13.83 -2.12 -32.85
C ARG A 226 -13.01 -0.87 -32.51
N VAL A 227 -12.81 -0.01 -33.49
CA VAL A 227 -12.06 1.24 -33.41
C VAL A 227 -12.83 2.35 -34.12
N GLU A 228 -12.57 3.59 -33.77
CA GLU A 228 -13.13 4.76 -34.44
C GLU A 228 -12.54 4.93 -35.84
N LYS A 229 -13.26 5.67 -36.72
CA LYS A 229 -12.84 5.83 -38.10
C LYS A 229 -11.45 6.43 -38.26
N TRP A 230 -11.13 7.46 -37.49
CA TRP A 230 -9.81 8.09 -37.51
C TRP A 230 -8.69 7.12 -37.08
N GLU A 231 -8.95 6.25 -36.12
CA GLU A 231 -8.01 5.24 -35.64
C GLU A 231 -7.79 4.16 -36.72
N MET A 232 -8.87 3.75 -37.41
CA MET A 232 -8.78 2.82 -38.53
C MET A 232 -7.93 3.40 -39.68
N ASP A 233 -8.13 4.68 -40.00
CA ASP A 233 -7.38 5.37 -41.05
C ASP A 233 -5.88 5.45 -40.72
N GLU A 234 -5.51 5.70 -39.46
CA GLU A 234 -4.12 5.65 -38.99
C GLU A 234 -3.53 4.23 -39.03
N LEU A 235 -4.32 3.20 -38.66
CA LEU A 235 -3.90 1.79 -38.76
C LEU A 235 -3.65 1.37 -40.21
N ILE A 236 -4.48 1.83 -41.14
CA ILE A 236 -4.29 1.58 -42.58
C ILE A 236 -3.02 2.26 -43.06
N LYS A 237 -2.82 3.54 -42.73
CA LYS A 237 -1.64 4.31 -43.09
C LYS A 237 -0.35 3.70 -42.56
N ASP A 238 -0.38 3.13 -41.36
CA ASP A 238 0.76 2.42 -40.76
C ASP A 238 0.91 0.96 -41.23
N ASN A 239 0.21 0.55 -42.27
CA ASN A 239 0.22 -0.82 -42.79
C ASN A 239 -0.10 -1.89 -41.74
N ARG A 240 -0.93 -1.55 -40.74
CA ARG A 240 -1.37 -2.50 -39.71
C ARG A 240 -2.63 -3.27 -40.07
N ILE A 241 -3.28 -2.88 -41.14
CA ILE A 241 -4.48 -3.56 -41.63
C ILE A 241 -4.12 -4.45 -42.83
N TYR A 242 -4.47 -5.72 -42.70
CA TYR A 242 -4.31 -6.71 -43.77
C TYR A 242 -5.63 -6.99 -44.47
N PHE A 243 -5.64 -6.77 -45.79
CA PHE A 243 -6.81 -6.95 -46.64
C PHE A 243 -6.78 -8.27 -47.44
N GLY A 244 -5.96 -9.24 -47.01
CA GLY A 244 -5.71 -10.46 -47.78
C GLY A 244 -4.73 -10.25 -48.97
N ASN A 245 -4.26 -11.34 -49.54
CA ASN A 245 -3.23 -11.32 -50.62
C ASN A 245 -3.63 -10.51 -51.84
N LYS A 246 -4.97 -10.40 -52.12
CA LYS A 246 -5.51 -9.64 -53.27
C LYS A 246 -6.04 -8.27 -52.91
N GLY A 247 -5.97 -7.88 -51.64
CA GLY A 247 -6.51 -6.60 -51.17
C GLY A 247 -8.04 -6.48 -51.23
N GLU A 248 -8.77 -7.59 -51.19
CA GLU A 248 -10.24 -7.65 -51.33
C GLU A 248 -10.97 -8.12 -50.08
N SER A 249 -10.22 -8.65 -49.13
CA SER A 249 -10.76 -9.25 -47.90
C SER A 249 -11.18 -8.21 -46.88
N ALA A 250 -12.07 -8.60 -45.98
CA ALA A 250 -12.41 -7.77 -44.82
C ALA A 250 -11.16 -7.43 -44.00
N PRO A 251 -11.03 -6.18 -43.57
CA PRO A 251 -9.88 -5.72 -42.79
C PRO A 251 -9.60 -6.58 -41.56
N ARG A 252 -8.34 -6.94 -41.35
CA ARG A 252 -7.84 -7.68 -40.20
C ARG A 252 -6.65 -6.93 -39.62
N LEU A 253 -6.57 -6.85 -38.30
CA LEU A 253 -5.44 -6.20 -37.61
C LEU A 253 -4.24 -7.15 -37.58
N LYS A 254 -3.06 -6.69 -37.97
CA LYS A 254 -1.80 -7.38 -37.77
C LYS A 254 -1.36 -7.24 -36.31
N SER A 255 -1.20 -8.35 -35.61
CA SER A 255 -0.67 -8.40 -34.24
C SER A 255 0.69 -9.06 -34.31
N PHE A 256 1.75 -8.28 -34.15
CA PHE A 256 3.13 -8.74 -34.34
C PHE A 256 3.63 -9.56 -33.15
N ILE A 257 4.52 -10.53 -33.42
CA ILE A 257 5.06 -11.42 -32.40
C ILE A 257 5.83 -10.67 -31.31
N ASN A 258 6.48 -9.56 -31.69
CA ASN A 258 7.27 -8.73 -30.79
C ASN A 258 6.43 -7.68 -30.04
N GLU A 259 5.11 -7.64 -30.30
CA GLU A 259 4.21 -6.74 -29.59
C GLU A 259 3.70 -7.38 -28.31
N PRO A 260 3.67 -6.64 -27.21
CA PRO A 260 3.09 -7.15 -25.98
C PRO A 260 1.57 -7.41 -26.16
N LYS A 261 1.13 -8.60 -25.77
CA LYS A 261 -0.31 -8.88 -25.68
C LYS A 261 -0.81 -8.36 -24.34
N LEU A 262 -1.76 -7.44 -24.38
CA LEU A 262 -2.39 -6.91 -23.17
C LEU A 262 -3.60 -7.77 -22.79
N SER A 263 -3.58 -8.30 -21.57
CA SER A 263 -4.69 -9.04 -20.96
C SER A 263 -5.30 -8.28 -19.80
N THR A 264 -6.62 -8.30 -19.72
CA THR A 264 -7.34 -7.77 -18.56
C THR A 264 -7.21 -8.77 -17.41
N PRO A 265 -6.96 -8.31 -16.16
CA PRO A 265 -6.93 -9.19 -15.00
C PRO A 265 -8.22 -10.01 -14.88
N ALA A 266 -8.08 -11.32 -14.67
CA ALA A 266 -9.19 -12.22 -14.43
C ALA A 266 -9.46 -12.36 -12.93
N THR A 267 -10.66 -12.80 -12.56
CA THR A 267 -11.03 -13.07 -11.16
C THR A 267 -10.55 -14.44 -10.65
N LEU A 268 -9.98 -15.27 -11.52
CA LEU A 268 -9.34 -16.52 -11.14
C LEU A 268 -7.83 -16.37 -11.19
N PHE A 269 -7.21 -16.34 -10.03
CA PHE A 269 -5.77 -16.21 -9.84
C PHE A 269 -5.13 -17.60 -9.80
N SER A 270 -4.83 -18.11 -10.97
CA SER A 270 -3.96 -19.28 -11.17
C SER A 270 -2.56 -18.82 -11.55
N ASN A 271 -1.54 -19.59 -11.26
CA ASN A 271 -0.13 -19.28 -11.60
C ASN A 271 0.45 -18.01 -10.92
N VAL A 272 -0.11 -17.59 -9.80
CA VAL A 272 0.40 -16.47 -8.98
C VAL A 272 1.00 -16.96 -7.65
N GLY A 273 1.64 -18.11 -7.68
CA GLY A 273 2.19 -18.78 -6.51
C GLY A 273 1.16 -19.59 -5.71
N THR A 274 1.66 -20.50 -4.90
CA THR A 274 0.88 -21.40 -4.06
C THR A 274 1.41 -21.37 -2.62
N ALA A 275 0.70 -22.02 -1.69
CA ALA A 275 1.17 -22.18 -0.31
C ALA A 275 2.53 -22.90 -0.23
N LYS A 276 2.83 -23.76 -1.22
CA LYS A 276 4.13 -24.45 -1.34
C LYS A 276 5.24 -23.49 -1.74
N THR A 277 5.00 -22.63 -2.74
CA THR A 277 6.00 -21.63 -3.18
C THR A 277 6.24 -20.59 -2.09
N ALA A 278 5.21 -20.18 -1.34
CA ALA A 278 5.33 -19.30 -0.19
C ALA A 278 6.26 -19.87 0.90
N GLY A 279 6.07 -21.14 1.27
CA GLY A 279 6.94 -21.82 2.23
C GLY A 279 8.40 -21.93 1.75
N LYS A 280 8.61 -22.20 0.44
CA LYS A 280 9.95 -22.22 -0.13
C LYS A 280 10.60 -20.83 -0.11
N MET A 281 9.85 -19.78 -0.43
CA MET A 281 10.34 -18.41 -0.37
C MET A 281 10.81 -18.01 1.03
N ILE A 282 10.07 -18.40 2.09
CA ILE A 282 10.53 -18.19 3.48
C ILE A 282 11.84 -18.94 3.74
N GLU A 283 11.96 -20.19 3.29
CA GLU A 283 13.18 -20.97 3.42
C GLU A 283 14.36 -20.30 2.71
N ASP A 284 14.16 -19.82 1.49
CA ASP A 284 15.19 -19.18 0.67
C ASP A 284 15.67 -17.83 1.27
N ILE A 285 14.82 -17.10 1.97
CA ILE A 285 15.14 -15.80 2.56
C ILE A 285 15.60 -15.93 4.02
N MET A 286 14.90 -16.74 4.82
CA MET A 286 15.13 -16.84 6.26
C MET A 286 16.04 -18.03 6.65
N GLY A 287 16.33 -18.92 5.70
CA GLY A 287 17.14 -20.12 5.92
C GLY A 287 16.36 -21.31 6.48
N ASP A 288 15.12 -21.13 6.92
CA ASP A 288 14.24 -22.20 7.38
C ASP A 288 12.76 -21.87 7.16
N ARG A 289 12.04 -22.84 6.61
CA ARG A 289 10.61 -22.78 6.38
C ARG A 289 9.77 -22.61 7.66
N LYS A 290 10.28 -23.09 8.81
CA LYS A 290 9.56 -23.10 10.10
C LYS A 290 9.62 -21.76 10.85
N VAL A 291 10.32 -20.76 10.30
CA VAL A 291 10.41 -19.43 10.92
C VAL A 291 9.04 -18.74 10.96
N PHE A 292 8.19 -18.97 9.97
CA PHE A 292 6.84 -18.44 9.95
C PHE A 292 5.83 -19.44 9.39
N SER A 293 4.68 -19.59 10.06
CA SER A 293 3.61 -20.48 9.60
C SER A 293 2.71 -19.74 8.61
N TYR A 294 2.32 -20.42 7.53
CA TYR A 294 1.33 -19.94 6.56
C TYR A 294 1.63 -18.58 5.89
N PRO A 295 2.84 -18.34 5.36
CA PRO A 295 3.10 -17.12 4.61
C PRO A 295 2.29 -17.11 3.31
N LYS A 296 1.89 -15.92 2.84
CA LYS A 296 1.37 -15.75 1.48
C LYS A 296 2.51 -15.78 0.45
N PRO A 297 2.27 -16.25 -0.78
CA PRO A 297 3.29 -16.20 -1.83
C PRO A 297 3.52 -14.75 -2.28
N THR A 298 4.78 -14.40 -2.51
CA THR A 298 5.14 -13.07 -3.04
C THR A 298 4.52 -12.83 -4.41
N GLU A 299 4.41 -13.87 -5.22
CA GLU A 299 3.86 -13.84 -6.59
C GLU A 299 2.39 -13.34 -6.60
N LEU A 300 1.58 -13.73 -5.60
CA LEU A 300 0.23 -13.21 -5.45
C LEU A 300 0.26 -11.70 -5.17
N LEU A 301 1.10 -11.26 -4.22
CA LEU A 301 1.20 -9.85 -3.87
C LEU A 301 1.80 -9.03 -5.02
N GLU A 302 2.80 -9.54 -5.72
CA GLU A 302 3.36 -8.92 -6.92
C GLU A 302 2.28 -8.72 -8.00
N HIS A 303 1.44 -9.74 -8.23
CA HIS A 303 0.31 -9.65 -9.14
C HIS A 303 -0.66 -8.54 -8.73
N LEU A 304 -1.11 -8.52 -7.46
CA LEU A 304 -2.02 -7.51 -6.93
C LEU A 304 -1.43 -6.09 -7.03
N ILE A 305 -0.16 -5.92 -6.69
CA ILE A 305 0.54 -4.63 -6.80
C ILE A 305 0.56 -4.14 -8.25
N ARG A 306 0.91 -5.01 -9.21
CA ARG A 306 0.98 -4.65 -10.64
C ARG A 306 -0.36 -4.27 -11.23
N ILE A 307 -1.48 -4.88 -10.81
CA ILE A 307 -2.81 -4.54 -11.34
C ILE A 307 -3.38 -3.25 -10.76
N VAL A 308 -3.01 -2.89 -9.53
CA VAL A 308 -3.60 -1.78 -8.79
C VAL A 308 -2.77 -0.49 -8.89
N THR A 309 -1.45 -0.62 -8.85
CA THR A 309 -0.51 0.50 -8.85
C THR A 309 0.05 0.75 -10.25
N ASP A 310 0.55 1.96 -10.50
CA ASP A 310 1.23 2.23 -11.75
C ASP A 310 2.39 1.24 -11.96
N SER A 311 2.59 0.81 -13.19
CA SER A 311 3.65 -0.13 -13.56
C SER A 311 4.07 0.06 -15.00
N ARG A 312 5.38 -0.06 -15.29
CA ARG A 312 5.90 -0.03 -16.67
C ARG A 312 5.45 -1.23 -17.52
N PHE A 313 5.05 -2.31 -16.86
CA PHE A 313 4.59 -3.55 -17.51
C PHE A 313 3.07 -3.64 -17.64
N SER A 314 2.36 -2.58 -17.29
CA SER A 314 0.91 -2.52 -17.36
C SER A 314 0.44 -1.14 -17.86
N LEU A 315 -0.74 -1.11 -18.48
CA LEU A 315 -1.32 0.12 -19.01
C LEU A 315 -2.64 0.41 -18.33
N ASN A 316 -2.73 1.59 -17.73
CA ASN A 316 -4.00 2.12 -17.24
C ASN A 316 -4.73 2.81 -18.41
N PRO A 317 -5.89 2.30 -18.87
CA PRO A 317 -6.57 2.84 -20.03
C PRO A 317 -7.11 4.26 -19.88
N LYS A 318 -7.20 4.78 -18.64
CA LYS A 318 -7.69 6.16 -18.39
C LYS A 318 -6.58 7.18 -18.12
N LYS A 319 -5.39 6.76 -17.72
CA LYS A 319 -4.24 7.68 -17.59
C LYS A 319 -3.62 8.05 -18.95
N SER A 320 -3.83 7.26 -20.00
CA SER A 320 -3.47 7.66 -21.35
C SER A 320 -4.51 8.66 -21.87
N SER A 321 -4.32 9.93 -21.63
CA SER A 321 -5.17 11.03 -22.11
C SER A 321 -5.19 11.22 -23.63
N LYS A 322 -4.47 10.39 -24.36
CA LYS A 322 -4.56 10.19 -25.80
C LYS A 322 -4.43 8.69 -26.03
N ARG A 323 -5.48 8.03 -26.54
CA ARG A 323 -5.43 6.66 -27.06
C ARG A 323 -4.34 6.58 -28.11
N LYS A 324 -3.09 6.49 -27.71
CA LYS A 324 -2.02 6.07 -28.60
C LYS A 324 -2.14 4.56 -28.68
N VAL A 325 -2.55 4.07 -29.85
CA VAL A 325 -2.35 2.67 -30.21
C VAL A 325 -0.88 2.36 -29.99
N PHE A 326 -0.63 1.37 -29.18
CA PHE A 326 0.71 1.09 -28.66
C PHE A 326 1.55 0.44 -29.76
N PHE A 327 2.64 1.07 -30.13
CA PHE A 327 3.62 0.51 -31.04
C PHE A 327 4.93 0.21 -30.28
N PRO A 328 5.50 -1.01 -30.44
CA PRO A 328 6.82 -1.31 -29.89
C PRO A 328 7.86 -0.36 -30.48
N GLY A 329 8.64 0.28 -29.63
CA GLY A 329 9.69 1.24 -30.03
C GLY A 329 9.30 2.71 -29.93
N ALA A 330 8.05 3.07 -29.68
CA ALA A 330 7.69 4.39 -29.22
C ALA A 330 8.09 4.50 -27.74
N ASP A 331 8.89 5.53 -27.44
CA ASP A 331 9.14 5.93 -26.06
C ASP A 331 7.80 6.00 -25.35
N MET A 332 7.58 5.12 -24.38
CA MET A 332 6.35 5.11 -23.60
C MET A 332 6.36 6.39 -22.77
N GLY A 333 5.86 7.48 -23.32
CA GLY A 333 5.58 8.71 -22.60
C GLY A 333 4.46 8.46 -21.60
N ILE A 334 4.65 7.49 -20.73
CA ILE A 334 3.95 7.38 -19.47
C ILE A 334 4.54 8.54 -18.68
N ASP A 335 3.74 9.59 -18.54
CA ASP A 335 4.01 10.62 -17.54
C ASP A 335 3.87 9.90 -16.18
N LEU A 336 4.97 9.28 -15.78
CA LEU A 336 5.16 8.69 -14.46
C LEU A 336 5.32 9.88 -13.51
N ASN A 337 4.24 10.68 -13.40
CA ASN A 337 4.17 11.71 -12.39
C ASN A 337 4.46 11.05 -11.06
N ASP A 338 5.47 11.53 -10.42
CA ASP A 338 6.24 11.14 -9.25
C ASP A 338 5.41 10.96 -7.95
N GLU A 339 4.15 10.65 -8.04
CA GLU A 339 3.36 10.26 -6.87
C GLU A 339 3.75 8.84 -6.48
N ASN A 340 4.76 8.76 -5.62
CA ASN A 340 5.15 7.54 -4.92
C ASN A 340 3.93 6.90 -4.25
N GLU A 341 3.28 5.95 -4.92
CA GLU A 341 2.06 5.30 -4.43
C GLU A 341 2.36 4.57 -3.12
N ILE A 342 1.48 4.74 -2.13
CA ILE A 342 1.64 4.15 -0.81
C ILE A 342 0.78 2.90 -0.72
N ILE A 343 1.38 1.81 -0.25
CA ILE A 343 0.74 0.53 0.02
C ILE A 343 0.79 0.28 1.52
N LEU A 344 -0.36 0.03 2.13
CA LEU A 344 -0.49 -0.27 3.55
C LEU A 344 -0.86 -1.74 3.74
N ASP A 345 -0.22 -2.40 4.71
CA ASP A 345 -0.60 -3.72 5.21
C ASP A 345 -0.62 -3.68 6.74
N PHE A 346 -1.81 -3.73 7.32
CA PHE A 346 -1.99 -3.64 8.77
C PHE A 346 -2.26 -5.00 9.46
N PHE A 347 -2.05 -6.11 8.73
CA PHE A 347 -1.88 -7.46 9.23
C PHE A 347 -0.63 -8.07 8.59
N SER A 348 0.52 -7.39 8.72
CA SER A 348 1.66 -7.65 7.85
C SER A 348 2.35 -9.01 8.09
N GLY A 349 2.10 -9.65 9.23
CA GLY A 349 2.65 -10.96 9.55
C GLY A 349 4.17 -11.02 9.35
N SER A 350 4.60 -11.88 8.44
CA SER A 350 6.02 -11.97 8.03
C SER A 350 6.43 -10.94 6.98
N SER A 351 5.64 -9.92 6.69
CA SER A 351 5.93 -8.84 5.73
C SER A 351 6.11 -9.27 4.28
N THR A 352 5.28 -10.20 3.82
CA THR A 352 5.28 -10.65 2.41
C THR A 352 5.01 -9.49 1.47
N THR A 353 4.09 -8.59 1.84
CA THR A 353 3.73 -7.40 1.06
C THR A 353 4.93 -6.48 0.83
N ALA A 354 5.72 -6.20 1.87
CA ALA A 354 6.93 -5.39 1.74
C ALA A 354 7.96 -6.04 0.80
N HIS A 355 8.19 -7.36 0.94
CA HIS A 355 9.08 -8.11 0.06
C HIS A 355 8.62 -8.03 -1.42
N ALA A 356 7.32 -8.23 -1.68
CA ALA A 356 6.76 -8.10 -3.03
C ALA A 356 6.93 -6.69 -3.62
N ILE A 357 6.73 -5.64 -2.80
CA ILE A 357 6.94 -4.24 -3.22
C ILE A 357 8.40 -3.99 -3.63
N LEU A 358 9.37 -4.48 -2.86
CA LEU A 358 10.79 -4.34 -3.18
C LEU A 358 11.12 -5.02 -4.52
N LYS A 359 10.60 -6.23 -4.76
CA LYS A 359 10.77 -6.94 -6.05
C LYS A 359 10.19 -6.15 -7.21
N VAL A 360 8.92 -5.73 -7.13
CA VAL A 360 8.24 -5.00 -8.20
C VAL A 360 8.92 -3.65 -8.47
N ASN A 361 9.35 -2.93 -7.42
CA ASN A 361 10.10 -1.68 -7.58
C ASN A 361 11.44 -1.89 -8.29
N ASN A 362 12.15 -3.00 -8.01
CA ASN A 362 13.39 -3.32 -8.71
C ASN A 362 13.16 -3.61 -10.20
N GLU A 363 12.07 -4.31 -10.52
CA GLU A 363 11.77 -4.71 -11.90
C GLU A 363 11.34 -3.52 -12.78
N ASP A 364 10.51 -2.62 -12.25
CA ASP A 364 9.95 -1.50 -13.03
C ASP A 364 10.58 -0.14 -12.71
N ASN A 365 11.53 -0.08 -11.77
CA ASN A 365 12.21 1.13 -11.29
C ASN A 365 11.26 2.22 -10.78
N LEU A 366 10.07 1.84 -10.28
CA LEU A 366 9.18 2.75 -9.58
C LEU A 366 9.51 2.79 -8.09
N LYS A 367 9.04 3.84 -7.41
CA LYS A 367 9.39 4.11 -6.00
C LYS A 367 8.16 3.97 -5.09
N ARG A 368 7.42 2.84 -5.19
CA ARG A 368 6.30 2.60 -4.27
C ARG A 368 6.79 2.57 -2.83
N LYS A 369 6.03 3.21 -1.97
CA LYS A 369 6.26 3.22 -0.52
C LYS A 369 5.41 2.15 0.15
N PHE A 370 5.87 1.67 1.31
CA PHE A 370 5.02 0.81 2.12
C PHE A 370 4.91 1.30 3.57
N ILE A 371 3.78 0.96 4.19
CA ILE A 371 3.54 1.05 5.62
C ILE A 371 3.11 -0.35 6.08
N MET A 372 3.95 -1.01 6.87
CA MET A 372 3.65 -2.32 7.46
C MET A 372 3.29 -2.12 8.93
N VAL A 373 2.19 -2.70 9.38
CA VAL A 373 1.79 -2.67 10.80
C VAL A 373 1.65 -4.09 11.30
N GLN A 374 2.25 -4.38 12.45
CA GLN A 374 2.17 -5.67 13.09
C GLN A 374 2.18 -5.55 14.61
N LEU A 375 1.28 -6.27 15.25
CA LEU A 375 1.33 -6.46 16.70
C LEU A 375 2.57 -7.29 17.08
N PRO A 376 3.34 -6.90 18.11
CA PRO A 376 4.54 -7.63 18.54
C PRO A 376 4.19 -8.89 19.37
N GLU A 377 3.36 -9.78 18.82
CA GLU A 377 3.00 -11.07 19.43
C GLU A 377 4.26 -11.89 19.72
N LYS A 378 4.35 -12.39 20.95
CA LYS A 378 5.49 -13.20 21.38
C LYS A 378 5.54 -14.53 20.62
N THR A 379 6.71 -14.91 20.18
CA THR A 379 6.94 -16.25 19.63
C THR A 379 7.06 -17.27 20.77
N ASP A 380 6.54 -18.49 20.55
CA ASP A 380 6.66 -19.60 21.53
C ASP A 380 8.15 -19.86 21.83
N GLU A 381 8.51 -19.86 23.11
CA GLU A 381 9.90 -20.06 23.57
C GLU A 381 10.51 -21.42 23.12
N LYS A 382 9.68 -22.41 22.88
CA LYS A 382 10.11 -23.72 22.36
C LYS A 382 10.25 -23.72 20.85
N SER A 383 9.71 -22.71 20.18
CA SER A 383 9.75 -22.58 18.72
C SER A 383 11.16 -22.37 18.20
N LYS A 384 11.35 -22.65 16.93
CA LYS A 384 12.62 -22.40 16.26
C LYS A 384 12.90 -20.90 16.10
N PRO A 385 11.93 -20.04 15.69
CA PRO A 385 12.15 -18.61 15.62
C PRO A 385 12.66 -17.99 16.91
N TYR A 386 12.07 -18.35 18.05
CA TYR A 386 12.53 -17.87 19.35
C TYR A 386 14.00 -18.23 19.65
N LYS A 387 14.39 -19.48 19.34
CA LYS A 387 15.77 -19.96 19.52
C LYS A 387 16.77 -19.26 18.60
N GLU A 388 16.32 -18.79 17.45
CA GLU A 388 17.12 -17.99 16.50
C GLU A 388 17.16 -16.49 16.87
N GLY A 389 16.50 -16.09 17.96
CA GLY A 389 16.54 -14.72 18.49
C GLY A 389 15.32 -13.88 18.17
N TYR A 390 14.38 -14.36 17.37
CA TYR A 390 13.14 -13.65 17.07
C TYR A 390 12.14 -13.79 18.21
N LYS A 391 12.08 -12.80 19.10
CA LYS A 391 11.25 -12.84 20.31
C LYS A 391 9.77 -12.55 20.04
N ASN A 392 9.45 -11.93 18.92
CA ASN A 392 8.10 -11.65 18.45
C ASN A 392 8.00 -11.67 16.93
N ILE A 393 6.77 -11.62 16.41
CA ILE A 393 6.50 -11.67 14.96
C ILE A 393 7.10 -10.47 14.23
N CYS A 394 7.14 -9.28 14.84
CA CYS A 394 7.71 -8.09 14.22
C CYS A 394 9.20 -8.26 13.88
N GLU A 395 9.96 -8.96 14.74
CA GLU A 395 11.38 -9.24 14.46
C GLU A 395 11.55 -10.10 13.20
N ILE A 396 10.67 -11.08 13.00
CA ILE A 396 10.66 -11.92 11.79
C ILE A 396 10.35 -11.06 10.55
N GLY A 397 9.31 -10.22 10.63
CA GLY A 397 8.89 -9.35 9.53
C GLY A 397 9.99 -8.36 9.11
N LYS A 398 10.58 -7.67 10.08
CA LYS A 398 11.69 -6.72 9.84
C LYS A 398 12.92 -7.41 9.23
N GLU A 399 13.28 -8.58 9.74
CA GLU A 399 14.42 -9.33 9.23
C GLU A 399 14.18 -9.85 7.82
N ARG A 400 12.97 -10.33 7.52
CA ARG A 400 12.60 -10.71 6.15
C ARG A 400 12.72 -9.53 5.18
N ILE A 401 12.29 -8.32 5.57
CA ILE A 401 12.42 -7.13 4.71
C ILE A 401 13.90 -6.85 4.42
N ARG A 402 14.78 -6.89 5.45
CA ARG A 402 16.22 -6.66 5.28
C ARG A 402 16.86 -7.67 4.32
N ARG A 403 16.68 -8.97 4.61
CA ARG A 403 17.28 -10.04 3.78
C ARG A 403 16.74 -10.06 2.35
N ALA A 404 15.44 -9.79 2.17
CA ALA A 404 14.85 -9.67 0.84
C ALA A 404 15.46 -8.48 0.07
N GLY A 405 15.61 -7.33 0.73
CA GLY A 405 16.24 -6.15 0.16
C GLY A 405 17.70 -6.41 -0.25
N ASP A 406 18.48 -6.97 0.65
CA ASP A 406 19.89 -7.30 0.39
C ASP A 406 20.02 -8.26 -0.80
N LYS A 407 19.21 -9.34 -0.82
CA LYS A 407 19.21 -10.31 -1.92
C LYS A 407 18.83 -9.68 -3.26
N ILE A 408 17.80 -8.80 -3.27
CA ILE A 408 17.39 -8.10 -4.48
C ILE A 408 18.51 -7.18 -4.98
N LEU A 409 19.22 -6.48 -4.08
CA LEU A 409 20.37 -5.65 -4.46
C LEU A 409 21.55 -6.46 -4.99
N GLU A 410 21.81 -7.65 -4.43
CA GLU A 410 22.86 -8.55 -4.93
C GLU A 410 22.56 -9.01 -6.36
N GLU A 411 21.31 -9.36 -6.64
CA GLU A 411 20.85 -9.90 -7.92
C GLU A 411 20.56 -8.80 -8.97
N SER A 412 20.39 -7.53 -8.55
CA SER A 412 20.00 -6.41 -9.41
C SER A 412 21.19 -5.68 -10.02
N ASP A 413 21.02 -5.20 -11.25
CA ASP A 413 21.91 -4.22 -11.87
C ASP A 413 21.71 -2.80 -11.30
N ASN A 414 20.54 -2.51 -10.73
CA ASN A 414 20.21 -1.24 -10.09
C ASN A 414 20.70 -1.21 -8.63
N LYS A 415 21.89 -0.67 -8.41
CA LYS A 415 22.48 -0.54 -7.07
C LYS A 415 21.94 0.65 -6.26
N ASP A 416 21.17 1.54 -6.88
CA ASP A 416 20.56 2.71 -6.23
C ASP A 416 19.15 2.43 -5.68
N LEU A 417 18.69 1.17 -5.72
CA LEU A 417 17.40 0.78 -5.15
C LEU A 417 17.38 1.07 -3.65
N ASP A 418 16.46 1.92 -3.20
CA ASP A 418 16.24 2.14 -1.78
C ASP A 418 15.57 0.90 -1.17
N ILE A 419 16.25 0.19 -0.26
CA ILE A 419 15.75 -0.96 0.49
C ILE A 419 15.49 -0.63 1.96
N GLY A 420 15.80 0.62 2.38
CA GLY A 420 15.69 1.03 3.77
C GLY A 420 14.25 1.28 4.23
N PHE A 421 14.02 1.14 5.53
CA PHE A 421 12.76 1.52 6.17
C PHE A 421 13.01 2.08 7.58
N LYS A 422 12.07 2.92 8.06
CA LYS A 422 12.03 3.40 9.44
C LYS A 422 11.18 2.44 10.27
N VAL A 423 11.52 2.29 11.56
CA VAL A 423 10.75 1.48 12.51
C VAL A 423 10.19 2.39 13.57
N PHE A 424 8.89 2.35 13.79
CA PHE A 424 8.20 3.03 14.87
C PHE A 424 7.52 2.01 15.78
N LYS A 425 7.38 2.37 17.05
CA LYS A 425 6.60 1.60 18.02
C LYS A 425 5.45 2.49 18.50
N ILE A 426 4.26 1.90 18.56
CA ILE A 426 3.13 2.58 19.18
C ILE A 426 3.32 2.53 20.68
N ASP A 427 3.14 3.67 21.30
CA ASP A 427 3.19 3.87 22.73
C ASP A 427 2.21 4.98 23.12
N GLU A 428 2.05 5.25 24.41
CA GLU A 428 1.30 6.40 24.87
C GLU A 428 1.91 7.71 24.36
N SER A 429 1.11 8.78 24.33
CA SER A 429 1.57 10.11 23.94
C SER A 429 2.80 10.53 24.74
N ASN A 430 3.73 11.21 24.08
CA ASN A 430 4.89 11.82 24.74
C ASN A 430 4.51 13.03 25.58
N PHE A 431 3.26 13.49 25.46
CA PHE A 431 2.71 14.58 26.25
C PHE A 431 1.77 14.06 27.33
N ILE A 432 1.86 14.65 28.53
CA ILE A 432 0.98 14.31 29.65
C ILE A 432 -0.44 14.77 29.30
N PRO A 433 -1.42 13.88 29.20
CA PRO A 433 -2.77 14.26 28.82
C PRO A 433 -3.43 15.08 29.93
N TRP A 434 -4.21 16.10 29.54
CA TRP A 434 -5.06 16.82 30.51
C TRP A 434 -6.01 15.86 31.21
N ASN A 435 -6.00 15.90 32.56
CA ASN A 435 -6.89 15.05 33.36
C ASN A 435 -8.26 15.75 33.59
N PRO A 436 -9.35 15.36 32.87
CA PRO A 436 -10.65 15.98 33.03
C PRO A 436 -11.36 15.60 34.34
N LYS A 437 -10.81 14.68 35.12
CA LYS A 437 -11.40 14.21 36.40
C LYS A 437 -10.97 15.06 37.60
N ILE A 438 -10.19 16.11 37.39
CA ILE A 438 -9.80 17.07 38.43
C ILE A 438 -11.05 17.81 38.91
N LYS A 439 -11.39 17.67 40.22
CA LYS A 439 -12.63 18.22 40.80
C LYS A 439 -12.40 19.26 41.86
N THR A 440 -11.19 19.41 42.39
CA THR A 440 -10.88 20.32 43.50
C THR A 440 -9.94 21.43 43.05
N GLU A 441 -10.14 22.63 43.62
CA GLU A 441 -9.31 23.81 43.36
C GLU A 441 -7.82 23.55 43.56
N LYS A 442 -7.49 22.73 44.58
CA LYS A 442 -6.11 22.34 44.91
C LYS A 442 -5.48 21.39 43.90
N GLU A 443 -6.28 20.49 43.30
CA GLU A 443 -5.84 19.62 42.23
C GLU A 443 -5.69 20.39 40.92
N VAL A 444 -6.52 21.41 40.67
CA VAL A 444 -6.38 22.35 39.55
C VAL A 444 -5.09 23.14 39.67
N GLU A 445 -4.81 23.72 40.89
CA GLU A 445 -3.55 24.40 41.15
C GLU A 445 -2.32 23.50 40.94
N GLN A 446 -2.37 22.28 41.45
CA GLN A 446 -1.29 21.30 41.26
C GLN A 446 -1.13 20.87 39.80
N ALA A 447 -2.23 20.71 39.06
CA ALA A 447 -2.19 20.42 37.65
C ALA A 447 -1.60 21.59 36.84
N ILE A 448 -2.01 22.84 37.13
CA ILE A 448 -1.44 24.04 36.49
C ILE A 448 0.06 24.21 36.82
N LEU A 449 0.46 23.92 38.05
CA LEU A 449 1.89 23.94 38.43
C LEU A 449 2.67 22.76 37.81
N GLY A 450 2.01 21.65 37.54
CA GLY A 450 2.59 20.48 36.86
C GLY A 450 2.61 20.59 35.34
N THR A 451 1.81 21.47 34.73
CA THR A 451 1.82 21.72 33.29
C THR A 451 3.02 22.53 32.80
N ALA A 452 3.86 23.06 33.69
CA ALA A 452 5.14 23.65 33.30
C ALA A 452 6.09 22.65 32.60
N ASN A 453 5.81 21.33 32.71
CA ASN A 453 6.55 20.30 32.00
C ASN A 453 5.55 19.22 31.59
N ASN A 454 4.93 19.40 30.45
CA ASN A 454 3.92 18.47 29.93
C ASN A 454 4.52 17.26 29.17
N ILE A 455 5.85 17.13 29.16
CA ILE A 455 6.55 16.03 28.47
C ILE A 455 6.77 14.87 29.43
N VAL A 456 6.46 13.65 28.97
CA VAL A 456 6.70 12.42 29.73
C VAL A 456 8.20 12.18 29.90
N GLN A 457 8.64 11.92 31.13
CA GLN A 457 10.06 11.67 31.42
C GLN A 457 10.60 10.45 30.68
N GLY A 458 11.83 10.56 30.16
CA GLY A 458 12.52 9.44 29.47
C GLY A 458 12.22 9.31 27.99
N ARG A 459 11.40 10.19 27.42
CA ARG A 459 11.20 10.29 25.97
C ARG A 459 12.39 10.98 25.30
N SER A 460 12.74 10.53 24.10
CA SER A 460 13.77 11.21 23.29
C SER A 460 13.15 12.40 22.55
N GLU A 461 13.99 13.38 22.19
CA GLU A 461 13.52 14.51 21.37
C GLU A 461 12.94 14.05 20.03
N LEU A 462 13.48 12.98 19.43
CA LEU A 462 12.93 12.42 18.20
C LEU A 462 11.54 11.81 18.38
N ASP A 463 11.21 11.24 19.55
CA ASP A 463 9.86 10.75 19.82
C ASP A 463 8.85 11.91 19.79
N LEU A 464 9.22 13.05 20.39
CA LEU A 464 8.43 14.29 20.35
C LEU A 464 8.29 14.82 18.92
N VAL A 465 9.39 14.89 18.18
CA VAL A 465 9.39 15.36 16.78
C VAL A 465 8.43 14.52 15.93
N TYR A 466 8.49 13.18 16.00
CA TYR A 466 7.61 12.34 15.21
C TYR A 466 6.15 12.40 15.64
N GLU A 467 5.85 12.59 16.92
CA GLU A 467 4.49 12.84 17.37
C GLU A 467 3.95 14.18 16.84
N LEU A 468 4.78 15.23 16.87
CA LEU A 468 4.43 16.53 16.29
C LEU A 468 4.19 16.44 14.78
N LEU A 469 5.00 15.67 14.02
CA LEU A 469 4.72 15.43 12.60
C LEU A 469 3.30 14.89 12.40
N LEU A 470 2.87 13.94 13.20
CA LEU A 470 1.52 13.37 13.13
C LEU A 470 0.44 14.38 13.51
N GLN A 471 0.66 15.17 14.56
CA GLN A 471 -0.29 16.21 14.98
C GLN A 471 -0.49 17.29 13.91
N PHE A 472 0.59 17.66 13.20
CA PHE A 472 0.56 18.62 12.10
C PHE A 472 0.22 17.99 10.73
N GLY A 473 -0.16 16.71 10.69
CA GLY A 473 -0.58 16.03 9.47
C GLY A 473 0.54 15.77 8.47
N LEU A 474 1.80 15.80 8.92
CA LEU A 474 2.97 15.55 8.08
C LEU A 474 3.27 14.05 7.94
N ASP A 475 3.92 13.69 6.85
CA ASP A 475 4.32 12.30 6.56
C ASP A 475 5.42 11.85 7.53
N LEU A 476 5.30 10.65 8.10
CA LEU A 476 6.34 10.03 8.92
C LEU A 476 7.66 9.79 8.15
N ASN A 477 7.59 9.80 6.81
CA ASN A 477 8.78 9.78 5.94
C ASN A 477 9.36 11.17 5.69
N ALA A 478 8.75 12.24 6.23
CA ALA A 478 9.30 13.59 6.10
C ALA A 478 10.79 13.61 6.43
N GLU A 479 11.51 14.41 5.70
CA GLU A 479 12.93 14.63 5.95
C GLU A 479 13.08 15.44 7.25
N VAL A 480 13.81 14.90 8.19
CA VAL A 480 14.11 15.55 9.47
C VAL A 480 15.62 15.66 9.58
N GLU A 481 16.13 16.87 9.59
CA GLU A 481 17.55 17.17 9.79
C GLU A 481 17.74 17.90 11.12
N GLU A 482 18.79 17.54 11.83
CA GLU A 482 19.21 18.26 13.03
C GLU A 482 20.21 19.35 12.63
N LYS A 483 19.91 20.61 12.96
CA LYS A 483 20.80 21.75 12.72
C LYS A 483 21.04 22.53 14.01
N GLN A 484 22.31 22.88 14.20
CA GLN A 484 22.73 23.78 15.29
C GLN A 484 22.91 25.18 14.74
N VAL A 485 22.17 26.15 15.27
CA VAL A 485 22.33 27.56 14.94
C VAL A 485 22.62 28.28 16.25
N ASN A 486 23.84 28.82 16.40
CA ASN A 486 24.36 29.36 17.63
C ASN A 486 24.16 28.43 18.84
N ASN A 487 23.37 28.84 19.83
CA ASN A 487 23.08 28.04 21.03
C ASN A 487 21.81 27.19 20.89
N HIS A 488 21.07 27.31 19.79
CA HIS A 488 19.79 26.66 19.61
C HIS A 488 19.89 25.46 18.64
N LYS A 489 19.30 24.35 19.05
CA LYS A 489 19.17 23.14 18.22
C LYS A 489 17.80 23.09 17.58
N PHE A 490 17.77 22.96 16.27
CA PHE A 490 16.55 22.85 15.48
C PHE A 490 16.43 21.49 14.79
N TYR A 491 15.24 20.93 14.81
CA TYR A 491 14.83 19.87 13.90
C TYR A 491 14.14 20.52 12.70
N VAL A 492 14.81 20.46 11.55
CA VAL A 492 14.35 21.03 10.29
C VAL A 492 13.59 19.96 9.53
N VAL A 493 12.31 20.20 9.30
CA VAL A 493 11.42 19.24 8.62
C VAL A 493 11.11 19.76 7.21
N ASN A 494 11.25 18.88 6.20
CA ASN A 494 10.96 19.18 4.78
C ASN A 494 11.57 20.50 4.32
N ASN A 495 12.88 20.66 4.52
CA ASN A 495 13.64 21.83 4.11
C ASN A 495 13.11 23.17 4.68
N GLY A 496 12.64 23.17 5.94
CA GLY A 496 12.22 24.38 6.65
C GLY A 496 10.72 24.64 6.65
N PHE A 497 9.91 23.75 6.10
CA PHE A 497 8.44 23.84 6.24
C PHE A 497 8.00 23.86 7.71
N LEU A 498 8.67 23.08 8.57
CA LEU A 498 8.48 23.07 10.00
C LEU A 498 9.84 23.08 10.70
N LEU A 499 10.03 24.00 11.63
CA LEU A 499 11.20 24.08 12.50
C LEU A 499 10.75 23.78 13.94
N ILE A 500 11.42 22.84 14.60
CA ILE A 500 11.09 22.46 15.97
C ILE A 500 12.33 22.70 16.84
N CYS A 501 12.22 23.52 17.88
CA CYS A 501 13.26 23.75 18.87
C CYS A 501 12.78 23.30 20.25
N LEU A 502 13.39 22.24 20.76
CA LEU A 502 13.07 21.64 22.06
C LEU A 502 14.07 22.05 23.16
N ASN A 503 14.79 23.16 22.99
CA ASN A 503 15.68 23.70 24.03
C ASN A 503 14.83 24.23 25.18
N PRO A 504 15.10 23.82 26.44
CA PRO A 504 14.33 24.26 27.60
C PRO A 504 14.66 25.71 28.02
N ASN A 505 15.78 26.25 27.56
CA ASN A 505 16.21 27.63 27.84
C ASN A 505 16.47 28.33 26.51
N ILE A 506 15.63 29.26 26.15
CA ILE A 506 15.76 30.09 24.95
C ILE A 506 15.75 31.56 25.36
N ASP A 507 16.42 32.39 24.59
CA ASP A 507 16.43 33.85 24.74
C ASP A 507 15.91 34.53 23.47
N GLU A 508 15.83 35.86 23.45
CA GLU A 508 15.30 36.63 22.35
C GLU A 508 16.09 36.45 21.04
N SER A 509 17.34 35.96 21.10
CA SER A 509 18.16 35.71 19.91
C SER A 509 17.61 34.58 19.04
N ILE A 510 16.74 33.71 19.58
CA ILE A 510 16.12 32.62 18.83
C ILE A 510 15.31 33.12 17.62
N ALA A 511 14.66 34.29 17.71
CA ALA A 511 13.93 34.88 16.61
C ALA A 511 14.87 35.14 15.41
N GLN A 512 16.05 35.73 15.67
CA GLN A 512 17.04 35.97 14.64
C GLN A 512 17.64 34.68 14.09
N ASP A 513 17.85 33.67 14.93
CA ASP A 513 18.33 32.35 14.48
C ASP A 513 17.32 31.66 13.54
N ILE A 514 16.02 31.75 13.84
CA ILE A 514 14.94 31.25 12.98
C ILE A 514 14.90 31.99 11.65
N LEU A 515 15.02 33.35 11.66
CA LEU A 515 15.03 34.14 10.43
C LEU A 515 16.23 33.80 9.56
N ASN A 516 17.41 33.71 10.11
CA ASN A 516 18.62 33.31 9.41
C ASN A 516 18.46 31.90 8.81
N LEU A 517 17.87 30.97 9.56
CA LEU A 517 17.66 29.60 9.11
C LEU A 517 16.62 29.52 7.98
N LYS A 518 15.55 30.34 8.04
CA LYS A 518 14.56 30.46 6.96
C LYS A 518 15.21 30.97 5.67
N GLU A 519 16.06 32.01 5.76
CA GLU A 519 16.81 32.54 4.62
C GLU A 519 17.77 31.50 4.03
N ASP A 520 18.56 30.83 4.87
CA ASP A 520 19.51 29.79 4.44
C ASP A 520 18.83 28.62 3.72
N LEU A 521 17.64 28.27 4.16
CA LEU A 521 16.83 27.20 3.58
C LEU A 521 16.02 27.64 2.34
N MET A 522 15.96 28.96 2.06
CA MET A 522 15.19 29.55 0.95
C MET A 522 13.71 29.09 0.96
N THR A 523 13.10 28.95 2.13
CA THR A 523 11.71 28.51 2.26
C THR A 523 10.74 29.70 2.30
N GLU A 524 9.67 29.64 1.46
CA GLU A 524 8.63 30.66 1.45
C GLU A 524 7.69 30.56 2.67
N TYR A 525 7.36 29.32 3.05
CA TYR A 525 6.51 29.04 4.20
C TYR A 525 7.32 28.41 5.32
N CYS A 526 7.16 28.92 6.52
CA CYS A 526 7.85 28.41 7.70
C CYS A 526 6.90 28.44 8.91
N ARG A 527 6.80 27.32 9.58
CA ARG A 527 6.13 27.20 10.89
C ARG A 527 7.14 26.80 11.93
N VAL A 528 7.02 27.35 13.13
CA VAL A 528 7.97 27.11 14.22
C VAL A 528 7.24 26.56 15.44
N ILE A 529 7.82 25.56 16.09
CA ILE A 529 7.33 25.01 17.36
C ILE A 529 8.41 25.20 18.41
N LEU A 530 8.05 25.84 19.53
CA LEU A 530 8.89 26.02 20.68
C LEU A 530 8.25 25.37 21.92
N LEU A 531 9.09 25.08 22.96
CA LEU A 531 8.56 24.67 24.25
C LEU A 531 7.93 25.88 24.97
N ASP A 532 6.71 25.72 25.49
CA ASP A 532 6.02 26.78 26.24
C ASP A 532 6.80 27.17 27.50
N GLU A 533 7.37 26.19 28.21
CA GLU A 533 8.20 26.41 29.39
C GLU A 533 9.50 27.17 29.14
N ALA A 534 9.99 27.14 27.88
CA ALA A 534 11.22 27.86 27.52
C ALA A 534 10.98 29.36 27.31
N LEU A 535 9.73 29.81 27.20
CA LEU A 535 9.32 31.18 26.95
C LEU A 535 8.94 31.88 28.24
N ASN A 536 9.60 33.00 28.54
CA ASN A 536 9.11 33.90 29.59
C ASN A 536 8.14 34.94 29.02
N SER A 537 7.28 35.51 29.85
CA SER A 537 6.15 36.36 29.44
C SER A 537 6.55 37.61 28.63
N VAL A 538 7.76 38.10 28.73
CA VAL A 538 8.24 39.28 28.00
C VAL A 538 8.90 38.86 26.70
N SER A 539 9.80 37.87 26.74
CA SER A 539 10.47 37.36 25.55
C SER A 539 9.51 36.72 24.56
N SER A 540 8.43 36.05 25.04
CA SER A 540 7.42 35.42 24.15
C SER A 540 6.73 36.45 23.26
N ILE A 541 6.37 37.63 23.79
CA ILE A 541 5.70 38.68 23.00
C ILE A 541 6.66 39.23 21.93
N ASN A 542 7.94 39.45 22.27
CA ASN A 542 8.95 39.96 21.34
C ASN A 542 9.19 38.93 20.21
N ILE A 543 9.47 37.68 20.56
CA ILE A 543 9.69 36.58 19.62
C ILE A 543 8.47 36.43 18.70
N PHE A 544 7.24 36.43 19.23
CA PHE A 544 6.01 36.33 18.45
C PHE A 544 5.88 37.50 17.45
N ASN A 545 6.13 38.74 17.89
CA ASN A 545 6.04 39.91 17.03
C ASN A 545 7.09 39.87 15.90
N ASP A 546 8.32 39.50 16.22
CA ASP A 546 9.41 39.43 15.25
C ASP A 546 9.15 38.36 14.19
N LEU A 547 8.70 37.16 14.59
CA LEU A 547 8.39 36.08 13.67
C LEU A 547 7.13 36.36 12.82
N ASN A 548 6.08 36.92 13.43
CA ASN A 548 4.84 37.25 12.73
C ASN A 548 5.03 38.39 11.69
N SER A 549 6.00 39.31 11.93
CA SER A 549 6.33 40.36 10.95
C SER A 549 6.93 39.80 9.64
N GLU A 550 7.46 38.57 9.68
CA GLU A 550 8.09 37.87 8.57
C GLU A 550 7.28 36.65 8.08
N ASP A 551 5.96 36.65 8.33
CA ASP A 551 5.01 35.60 7.94
C ASP A 551 5.42 34.19 8.44
N ILE A 552 5.95 34.10 9.67
CA ILE A 552 6.29 32.84 10.32
C ILE A 552 5.22 32.50 11.37
N GLU A 553 4.58 31.37 11.24
CA GLU A 553 3.61 30.87 12.23
C GLU A 553 4.36 30.28 13.44
N LEU A 554 4.05 30.74 14.64
CA LEU A 554 4.61 30.24 15.90
C LEU A 554 3.56 29.46 16.69
N ASP A 555 3.87 28.22 17.03
CA ASP A 555 3.12 27.38 17.98
C ASP A 555 4.01 27.06 19.20
N THR A 556 3.36 26.81 20.34
CA THR A 556 4.02 26.31 21.54
C THR A 556 3.44 24.98 21.99
N ILE A 557 4.25 24.17 22.65
CA ILE A 557 3.88 22.85 23.17
C ILE A 557 4.32 22.67 24.60
#